data_bef3dd18d7cb7b3b8469c781a2663cd6
#
_entry.id   bef3dd18d7cb7b3b8469c781a2663cd6
#
_cell.length_a   1.000
_cell.length_b   1.000
_cell.length_c   1.000
_cell.angle_alpha   90.00
_cell.angle_beta   90.00
_cell.angle_gamma   90.00
#
_symmetry.space_group_name_H-M   'P 1'
#
loop_
_entity.id
_entity.type
_entity.pdbx_description
1 polymer ?
#
loop_
_entity_poly.entity_id
_entity_poly.type
_entity_poly.pdbx_seq_one_letter_code
_entity_poly.pdbx_strand_id
1 'polypeptide(L)'
;MATFDNYTAGLRNVGSYQVSGWPWVTGSAIADGTEVKFSFPMITKSITIIASGALASGDANVLRAHFVSTADTDDVVDGHHYITFEADDDSITLNVKCKEIYLSAVGSGVGAEIIAELTNIPTARMFTLTGSGHNSVDGT
;
A
#
# COMPACT_ATOMS: atom_id res chain seq x y z
N MET A 1 -15.01 -30.15 11.84
CA MET A 1 -15.76 -29.23 12.55
C MET A 1 -16.83 -28.60 11.68
N ALA A 2 -17.96 -28.65 12.19
CA ALA A 2 -18.97 -27.96 11.48
C ALA A 2 -18.50 -26.53 11.25
N THR A 3 -18.70 -26.10 10.13
CA THR A 3 -18.47 -24.73 9.88
C THR A 3 -19.59 -23.95 10.46
N PHE A 4 -19.22 -23.22 11.42
CA PHE A 4 -20.11 -22.19 11.92
C PHE A 4 -20.05 -20.95 11.06
N ASP A 5 -19.15 -20.98 10.11
CA ASP A 5 -18.97 -19.86 9.20
C ASP A 5 -19.96 -19.96 8.08
N ASN A 6 -20.97 -19.16 8.16
CA ASN A 6 -22.00 -19.10 7.13
C ASN A 6 -21.57 -18.30 5.92
N TYR A 7 -20.38 -17.75 5.93
CA TYR A 7 -19.84 -17.01 4.80
C TYR A 7 -18.36 -17.26 4.67
N THR A 8 -17.87 -17.10 3.47
CA THR A 8 -16.48 -17.28 3.10
C THR A 8 -15.81 -15.92 2.97
N ALA A 9 -14.54 -15.84 3.35
CA ALA A 9 -13.77 -14.64 3.14
C ALA A 9 -13.68 -14.32 1.63
N GLY A 10 -13.89 -13.08 1.26
CA GLY A 10 -13.84 -12.67 -0.14
C GLY A 10 -13.80 -11.16 -0.31
N LEU A 11 -13.32 -10.72 -1.46
CA LEU A 11 -13.16 -9.29 -1.75
C LEU A 11 -14.48 -8.51 -1.68
N ARG A 12 -15.58 -9.16 -2.03
CA ARG A 12 -16.91 -8.53 -2.05
C ARG A 12 -17.73 -8.84 -0.81
N ASN A 13 -17.15 -9.57 0.12
CA ASN A 13 -17.84 -9.93 1.35
C ASN A 13 -17.63 -8.84 2.38
N VAL A 14 -18.67 -8.12 2.70
CA VAL A 14 -18.62 -7.02 3.69
C VAL A 14 -18.12 -7.52 5.03
N GLY A 15 -18.52 -8.70 5.46
CA GLY A 15 -18.07 -9.28 6.72
C GLY A 15 -16.57 -9.46 6.82
N SER A 16 -15.87 -9.65 5.70
CA SER A 16 -14.41 -9.77 5.69
C SER A 16 -13.71 -8.48 6.11
N TYR A 17 -14.37 -7.35 6.02
CA TYR A 17 -13.81 -6.04 6.35
C TYR A 17 -14.37 -5.45 7.64
N GLN A 18 -15.47 -5.96 8.14
CA GLN A 18 -16.09 -5.46 9.36
C GLN A 18 -15.46 -6.00 10.64
N VAL A 19 -14.87 -7.19 10.58
CA VAL A 19 -14.21 -7.78 11.73
C VAL A 19 -12.84 -7.13 11.95
N SER A 20 -12.30 -7.28 13.15
CA SER A 20 -10.97 -6.79 13.46
C SER A 20 -9.94 -7.42 12.55
N GLY A 21 -9.03 -6.62 12.03
CA GLY A 21 -7.96 -7.08 11.16
C GLY A 21 -6.80 -7.70 11.94
N TRP A 22 -6.00 -8.48 11.24
CA TRP A 22 -4.72 -8.96 11.75
C TRP A 22 -3.70 -7.82 11.62
N PRO A 23 -2.89 -7.57 12.65
CA PRO A 23 -1.87 -6.54 12.54
C PRO A 23 -0.69 -7.00 11.70
N TRP A 24 -0.15 -6.11 10.90
CA TRP A 24 1.09 -6.33 10.17
C TRP A 24 1.88 -5.03 10.17
N VAL A 25 3.09 -5.06 10.68
CA VAL A 25 3.93 -3.87 10.86
C VAL A 25 5.28 -4.12 10.25
N THR A 26 5.75 -3.15 9.47
CA THR A 26 7.09 -3.19 8.92
C THR A 26 7.62 -1.76 8.75
N GLY A 27 8.92 -1.65 8.54
CA GLY A 27 9.56 -0.39 8.25
C GLY A 27 10.83 -0.60 7.45
N SER A 28 11.25 0.41 6.73
CA SER A 28 12.46 0.36 5.93
C SER A 28 13.01 1.76 5.69
N ALA A 29 14.33 1.86 5.65
CA ALA A 29 14.99 2.98 5.02
C ALA A 29 14.95 2.77 3.50
N ILE A 30 14.73 3.84 2.76
CA ILE A 30 14.60 3.79 1.31
C ILE A 30 15.71 4.64 0.72
N ALA A 31 16.60 4.01 -0.03
CA ALA A 31 17.73 4.70 -0.63
C ALA A 31 17.25 5.68 -1.73
N ASP A 32 18.01 6.74 -1.93
CA ASP A 32 17.72 7.73 -2.96
C ASP A 32 17.52 7.09 -4.33
N GLY A 33 16.45 7.47 -4.99
CA GLY A 33 16.12 7.00 -6.33
C GLY A 33 15.71 5.53 -6.40
N THR A 34 15.46 4.88 -5.26
CA THR A 34 15.04 3.48 -5.23
C THR A 34 13.59 3.32 -4.82
N GLU A 35 13.08 2.14 -5.05
CA GLU A 35 11.72 1.73 -4.73
C GLU A 35 11.77 0.45 -3.90
N VAL A 36 10.91 0.35 -2.90
CA VAL A 36 10.75 -0.85 -2.10
C VAL A 36 9.32 -1.34 -2.22
N LYS A 37 9.16 -2.62 -2.52
CA LYS A 37 7.86 -3.28 -2.57
C LYS A 37 7.56 -3.92 -1.22
N PHE A 38 6.38 -3.64 -0.70
CA PHE A 38 5.86 -4.30 0.50
C PHE A 38 4.71 -5.20 0.11
N SER A 39 4.90 -6.51 0.25
CA SER A 39 3.89 -7.50 -0.08
C SER A 39 3.18 -7.92 1.20
N PHE A 40 1.86 -7.78 1.22
CA PHE A 40 1.06 -8.18 2.38
C PHE A 40 0.73 -9.67 2.32
N PRO A 41 0.76 -10.36 3.48
CA PRO A 41 0.41 -11.80 3.49
C PRO A 41 -1.06 -12.09 3.17
N MET A 42 -1.93 -11.11 3.39
CA MET A 42 -3.36 -11.17 3.08
C MET A 42 -3.80 -9.84 2.49
N ILE A 43 -5.00 -9.81 1.92
CA ILE A 43 -5.58 -8.55 1.44
C ILE A 43 -5.80 -7.62 2.61
N THR A 44 -5.45 -6.35 2.44
CA THR A 44 -5.58 -5.36 3.48
C THR A 44 -7.02 -4.89 3.67
N LYS A 45 -7.32 -4.49 4.89
CA LYS A 45 -8.51 -3.73 5.24
C LYS A 45 -8.19 -2.25 5.31
N SER A 46 -7.03 -1.94 5.87
CA SER A 46 -6.49 -0.57 5.92
C SER A 46 -4.97 -0.60 5.94
N ILE A 47 -4.38 0.48 5.49
CA ILE A 47 -2.93 0.67 5.48
C ILE A 47 -2.65 2.06 6.05
N THR A 48 -1.78 2.14 7.03
CA THR A 48 -1.25 3.41 7.53
C THR A 48 0.22 3.49 7.17
N ILE A 49 0.60 4.56 6.49
CA ILE A 49 1.98 4.82 6.09
C ILE A 49 2.46 6.03 6.85
N ILE A 50 3.59 5.89 7.52
CA ILE A 50 4.21 6.96 8.29
C ILE A 50 5.58 7.23 7.67
N ALA A 51 5.76 8.43 7.14
CA ALA A 51 7.04 8.84 6.58
C ALA A 51 8.01 9.24 7.69
N SER A 52 9.28 8.94 7.52
CA SER A 52 10.30 9.27 8.49
C SER A 52 11.59 9.72 7.85
N GLY A 53 12.39 10.44 8.60
CA GLY A 53 13.71 10.84 8.18
C GLY A 53 13.81 12.31 7.74
N ALA A 54 14.78 12.58 6.90
CA ALA A 54 15.12 13.96 6.51
C ALA A 54 14.26 14.46 5.34
N LEU A 55 12.95 14.37 5.47
CA LEU A 55 12.05 14.87 4.43
C LEU A 55 11.99 16.40 4.42
N ALA A 56 11.82 16.95 3.23
CA ALA A 56 11.72 18.39 3.02
C ALA A 56 10.73 18.68 1.89
N SER A 57 9.99 19.76 2.02
CA SER A 57 9.05 20.18 0.97
C SER A 57 9.79 20.62 -0.30
N GLY A 58 9.08 20.58 -1.41
CA GLY A 58 9.63 21.00 -2.70
C GLY A 58 10.36 19.90 -3.46
N ASP A 59 10.01 18.66 -3.21
CA ASP A 59 10.54 17.46 -3.91
C ASP A 59 12.05 17.25 -3.76
N ALA A 60 12.66 17.86 -2.76
CA ALA A 60 14.10 17.68 -2.53
C ALA A 60 14.38 16.33 -1.83
N ASN A 61 13.64 16.03 -0.78
CA ASN A 61 13.70 14.77 -0.08
C ASN A 61 12.26 14.36 0.26
N VAL A 62 11.68 13.49 -0.52
CA VAL A 62 10.28 13.10 -0.35
C VAL A 62 10.12 11.59 -0.42
N LEU A 63 9.09 11.10 0.25
CA LEU A 63 8.61 9.74 0.13
C LEU A 63 7.37 9.73 -0.76
N ARG A 64 7.30 8.78 -1.67
CA ARG A 64 6.14 8.60 -2.54
C ARG A 64 5.57 7.20 -2.35
N ALA A 65 4.27 7.12 -2.21
CA ALA A 65 3.54 5.86 -2.12
C ALA A 65 2.74 5.65 -3.39
N HIS A 66 2.85 4.47 -3.96
CA HIS A 66 2.13 4.12 -5.18
C HIS A 66 1.80 2.62 -5.20
N PHE A 67 0.86 2.25 -6.05
CA PHE A 67 0.32 0.89 -6.07
C PHE A 67 0.97 -0.02 -7.09
N VAL A 68 1.76 0.54 -8.00
CA VAL A 68 2.43 -0.19 -9.08
C VAL A 68 3.88 0.26 -9.14
N SER A 69 4.78 -0.65 -9.53
CA SER A 69 6.19 -0.32 -9.67
C SER A 69 6.42 0.77 -10.71
N THR A 70 7.35 1.68 -10.43
CA THR A 70 7.78 2.68 -11.41
C THR A 70 8.49 2.07 -12.61
N ALA A 71 8.93 0.83 -12.49
CA ALA A 71 9.52 0.07 -13.60
C ALA A 71 8.47 -0.52 -14.55
N ASP A 72 7.21 -0.46 -14.18
CA ASP A 72 6.12 -0.91 -15.02
C ASP A 72 5.86 0.09 -16.14
N THR A 73 5.16 -0.36 -17.17
CA THR A 73 4.78 0.49 -18.30
C THR A 73 3.71 1.52 -17.97
N ASP A 74 3.07 1.39 -16.83
CA ASP A 74 2.16 2.40 -16.31
C ASP A 74 2.96 3.63 -15.87
N ASP A 75 2.67 4.77 -16.43
CA ASP A 75 3.37 6.02 -16.14
C ASP A 75 3.08 6.53 -14.72
N VAL A 76 3.60 5.80 -13.73
CA VAL A 76 3.33 6.14 -12.32
C VAL A 76 3.85 7.53 -11.99
N VAL A 77 5.06 7.85 -12.43
CA VAL A 77 5.68 9.16 -12.16
C VAL A 77 5.10 10.23 -13.05
N ASP A 78 5.08 10.01 -14.36
CA ASP A 78 4.60 11.00 -15.32
C ASP A 78 3.10 11.26 -15.18
N GLY A 79 2.34 10.22 -14.85
CA GLY A 79 0.91 10.34 -14.60
C GLY A 79 0.54 10.87 -13.22
N HIS A 80 1.52 11.11 -12.36
CA HIS A 80 1.32 11.53 -10.96
C HIS A 80 0.47 10.52 -10.16
N HIS A 81 0.68 9.23 -10.40
CA HIS A 81 -0.05 8.16 -9.73
C HIS A 81 0.62 7.79 -8.41
N TYR A 82 0.88 8.78 -7.57
CA TYR A 82 1.52 8.57 -6.27
C TYR A 82 1.02 9.60 -5.27
N ILE A 83 1.21 9.27 -4.00
CA ILE A 83 0.95 10.17 -2.87
C ILE A 83 2.31 10.59 -2.32
N THR A 84 2.50 11.88 -2.08
CA THR A 84 3.77 12.43 -1.63
C THR A 84 3.72 12.78 -0.15
N PHE A 85 4.78 12.41 0.57
CA PHE A 85 5.02 12.81 1.96
C PHE A 85 6.25 13.72 1.98
N GLU A 86 6.11 14.88 2.57
CA GLU A 86 7.14 15.94 2.52
C GLU A 86 7.73 16.30 3.88
N ALA A 87 7.26 15.70 4.94
CA ALA A 87 7.73 16.01 6.29
C ALA A 87 7.89 14.74 7.13
N ASP A 88 8.82 14.79 8.07
CA ASP A 88 8.97 13.74 9.07
C ASP A 88 7.66 13.59 9.84
N ASP A 89 7.28 12.35 10.08
CA ASP A 89 6.02 11.97 10.74
C ASP A 89 4.74 12.26 9.95
N ASP A 90 4.83 12.70 8.70
CA ASP A 90 3.65 12.74 7.84
C ASP A 90 3.07 11.33 7.72
N SER A 91 1.77 11.22 7.85
CA SER A 91 1.11 9.92 7.77
C SER A 91 -0.22 10.00 7.05
N ILE A 92 -0.62 8.87 6.49
CA ILE A 92 -1.93 8.71 5.89
C ILE A 92 -2.47 7.32 6.20
N THR A 93 -3.76 7.24 6.43
CA THR A 93 -4.46 5.96 6.56
C THR A 93 -5.38 5.78 5.37
N LEU A 94 -5.20 4.67 4.67
CA LEU A 94 -6.00 4.31 3.50
C LEU A 94 -6.83 3.07 3.82
N ASN A 95 -8.14 3.20 3.71
CA ASN A 95 -9.05 2.07 3.87
C ASN A 95 -9.25 1.42 2.51
N VAL A 96 -8.23 0.69 2.06
CA VAL A 96 -8.17 0.13 0.70
C VAL A 96 -7.82 -1.35 0.73
N LYS A 97 -8.28 -2.04 -0.30
CA LYS A 97 -7.96 -3.44 -0.56
C LYS A 97 -6.69 -3.50 -1.38
N CYS A 98 -5.62 -4.02 -0.81
CA CYS A 98 -4.35 -4.16 -1.52
C CYS A 98 -3.67 -5.47 -1.15
N LYS A 99 -2.93 -6.03 -2.09
CA LYS A 99 -2.03 -7.15 -1.83
C LYS A 99 -0.58 -6.69 -1.71
N GLU A 100 -0.28 -5.49 -2.19
CA GLU A 100 1.06 -4.92 -2.14
C GLU A 100 1.01 -3.41 -2.29
N ILE A 101 2.06 -2.74 -1.84
CA ILE A 101 2.24 -1.31 -2.03
C ILE A 101 3.72 -1.03 -2.27
N TYR A 102 4.00 0.02 -3.00
CA TYR A 102 5.36 0.43 -3.32
C TYR A 102 5.65 1.78 -2.70
N LEU A 103 6.82 1.91 -2.10
CA LEU A 103 7.31 3.18 -1.59
C LEU A 103 8.62 3.50 -2.28
N SER A 104 8.74 4.71 -2.78
CA SER A 104 9.96 5.20 -3.41
C SER A 104 10.43 6.49 -2.76
N ALA A 105 11.72 6.76 -2.86
CA ALA A 105 12.32 7.96 -2.28
C ALA A 105 12.96 8.80 -3.37
N VAL A 106 12.83 10.10 -3.21
CA VAL A 106 13.63 11.10 -3.92
C VAL A 106 14.45 11.80 -2.84
N GLY A 107 15.77 11.78 -2.99
CA GLY A 107 16.68 12.29 -1.96
C GLY A 107 17.08 11.24 -0.94
N SER A 108 18.04 11.59 -0.09
CA SER A 108 18.62 10.67 0.89
C SER A 108 18.01 10.83 2.27
N GLY A 109 18.17 9.80 3.10
CA GLY A 109 17.72 9.83 4.49
C GLY A 109 16.22 9.66 4.66
N VAL A 110 15.54 9.10 3.68
CA VAL A 110 14.09 8.86 3.71
C VAL A 110 13.81 7.44 4.20
N GLY A 111 12.79 7.30 5.02
CA GLY A 111 12.32 6.01 5.48
C GLY A 111 10.82 6.00 5.66
N ALA A 112 10.28 4.84 5.99
CA ALA A 112 8.85 4.70 6.22
C ALA A 112 8.55 3.55 7.16
N GLU A 113 7.43 3.67 7.85
CA GLU A 113 6.82 2.60 8.63
C GLU A 113 5.43 2.35 8.06
N ILE A 114 5.04 1.08 8.01
CA ILE A 114 3.73 0.67 7.54
C ILE A 114 3.05 -0.15 8.61
N ILE A 115 1.80 0.21 8.91
CA ILE A 115 0.91 -0.58 9.75
C ILE A 115 -0.29 -0.95 8.90
N ALA A 116 -0.52 -2.23 8.71
CA ALA A 116 -1.67 -2.71 7.96
C ALA A 116 -2.59 -3.55 8.82
N GLU A 117 -3.88 -3.40 8.60
CA GLU A 117 -4.88 -4.34 9.09
C GLU A 117 -5.19 -5.33 7.96
N LEU A 118 -4.98 -6.61 8.20
CA LEU A 118 -5.15 -7.65 7.20
C LEU A 118 -6.47 -8.38 7.40
N THR A 119 -7.08 -8.74 6.29
CA THR A 119 -8.26 -9.60 6.28
C THR A 119 -7.85 -11.08 6.22
N ASN A 120 -8.83 -11.97 6.17
CA ASN A 120 -8.60 -13.39 5.90
C ASN A 120 -8.65 -13.73 4.41
N ILE A 121 -8.65 -12.73 3.55
CA ILE A 121 -8.73 -12.93 2.10
C ILE A 121 -7.34 -13.23 1.55
N PRO A 122 -7.13 -14.39 0.91
CA PRO A 122 -5.85 -14.69 0.28
C PRO A 122 -5.53 -13.69 -0.84
N THR A 123 -4.27 -13.31 -0.94
CA THR A 123 -3.82 -12.34 -1.95
C THR A 123 -4.05 -12.82 -3.38
N ALA A 124 -4.07 -14.15 -3.59
CA ALA A 124 -4.33 -14.73 -4.90
C ALA A 124 -5.72 -14.41 -5.46
N ARG A 125 -6.63 -13.96 -4.62
CA ARG A 125 -7.99 -13.59 -5.05
C ARG A 125 -8.09 -12.16 -5.56
N MET A 126 -7.03 -11.40 -5.46
CA MET A 126 -7.05 -10.02 -5.91
C MET A 126 -6.37 -9.86 -7.25
N PHE A 127 -6.98 -9.06 -8.10
CA PHE A 127 -6.40 -8.63 -9.37
C PHE A 127 -5.20 -7.69 -9.14
N THR A 128 -4.39 -7.50 -10.17
CA THR A 128 -3.28 -6.55 -10.14
C THR A 128 -3.81 -5.15 -10.40
N LEU A 129 -3.39 -4.20 -9.58
CA LEU A 129 -3.78 -2.81 -9.73
C LEU A 129 -3.00 -2.15 -10.87
N THR A 130 -3.61 -1.13 -11.48
CA THR A 130 -2.93 -0.23 -12.42
C THR A 130 -2.23 0.89 -11.66
N GLY A 131 -1.50 1.74 -12.38
CA GLY A 131 -0.81 2.88 -11.76
C GLY A 131 -1.74 3.79 -10.96
N SER A 132 -2.94 4.03 -11.46
CA SER A 132 -3.94 4.83 -10.74
C SER A 132 -4.66 4.09 -9.61
N GLY A 133 -4.35 2.83 -9.41
CA GLY A 133 -4.87 2.06 -8.30
C GLY A 133 -6.07 1.18 -8.60
N HIS A 134 -6.60 1.22 -9.80
CA HIS A 134 -7.75 0.41 -10.22
C HIS A 134 -7.40 -0.43 -11.44
N ASN A 135 -8.00 -1.61 -11.54
CA ASN A 135 -7.82 -2.45 -12.73
C ASN A 135 -8.90 -2.11 -13.75
N SER A 136 -8.50 -1.44 -14.82
CA SER A 136 -9.43 -1.03 -15.86
C SER A 136 -9.93 -2.17 -16.73
N VAL A 137 -9.23 -3.31 -16.73
CA VAL A 137 -9.64 -4.48 -17.51
C VAL A 137 -10.77 -5.21 -16.81
N ASP A 138 -10.61 -5.43 -15.53
CA ASP A 138 -11.64 -6.08 -14.72
C ASP A 138 -12.56 -5.06 -14.06
N GLY A 139 -12.42 -3.85 -14.35
CA GLY A 139 -13.13 -2.63 -13.97
C GLY A 139 -14.29 -2.74 -13.01
N THR A 140 -14.30 -3.79 -12.42
CA THR A 140 -15.44 -4.21 -11.62
C THR A 140 -14.99 -4.52 -10.22
#